data_0bfe4ef8137828b96f6cc01203ef4736
#
_entry.id   0bfe4ef8137828b96f6cc01203ef4736
#
_cell.length_a   1.000
_cell.length_b   1.000
_cell.length_c   1.000
_cell.angle_alpha   90.00
_cell.angle_beta   90.00
_cell.angle_gamma   90.00
#
_symmetry.space_group_name_H-M   'P 1'
#
loop_
_entity.id
_entity.type
_entity.pdbx_description
1 polymer ?
#
loop_
_entity_poly.entity_id
_entity_poly.type
_entity_poly.pdbx_seq_one_letter_code
_entity_poly.pdbx_strand_id
1 'polypeptide(L)'
;MTDIRPFRIDIPQPDIDDLRDRLTRARWTPALPGAEWSKGVPVDYLRELAQYWANEFDWRKIEAELNQFPQFVTEIQGQPIHFKHIRSERPDAPALLLLHDNPGGAMGLLDILEPLSRDFHLVVPFMPGFGFSTPLTSIGWTVPRVAAVFAELMDRLGYERFGAHGGGGGANVSLELGRQVPERLIGLHVNAYVAMPGEDVEGLTEAEQARMATVERFMQDGFGFNIMMSTRPQTIAHSLNDSPIGLLAWVVEKFGEWSDPAAQLPEQAIAKDRMLTDVSIQWFTGTSGSIAQSYHDVAHDPGAWGPKDRVTVPTAFVLSAGDVTIRRWAERDANVARWTEFDRGGAYIALEAPELVITDIREFFENRP
;
A
#
# COMPACT_ATOMS: atom_id res chain seq x y z
N MET A 1 -6.58 -25.59 16.57
CA MET A 1 -5.19 -25.33 16.17
C MET A 1 -5.25 -24.39 14.98
N THR A 2 -4.63 -23.24 15.07
CA THR A 2 -4.54 -22.29 13.97
C THR A 2 -3.61 -22.87 12.91
N ASP A 3 -4.16 -23.19 11.71
CA ASP A 3 -3.38 -23.77 10.62
C ASP A 3 -2.57 -22.65 9.92
N ILE A 4 -1.37 -22.37 10.43
CA ILE A 4 -0.38 -21.50 9.79
C ILE A 4 0.58 -22.39 9.02
N ARG A 5 0.56 -22.27 7.68
CA ARG A 5 1.35 -23.11 6.79
C ARG A 5 2.45 -22.29 6.12
N PRO A 6 3.66 -22.85 5.95
CA PRO A 6 4.69 -22.22 5.13
C PRO A 6 4.19 -21.97 3.72
N PHE A 7 4.60 -20.84 3.15
CA PHE A 7 4.31 -20.44 1.78
C PHE A 7 5.61 -20.09 1.08
N ARG A 8 5.67 -20.36 -0.21
CA ARG A 8 6.76 -19.98 -1.09
C ARG A 8 6.19 -19.48 -2.40
N ILE A 9 6.67 -18.36 -2.88
CA ILE A 9 6.33 -17.84 -4.21
C ILE A 9 7.03 -18.74 -5.24
N ASP A 10 6.25 -19.32 -6.15
CA ASP A 10 6.74 -20.19 -7.23
C ASP A 10 5.81 -20.03 -8.44
N ILE A 11 6.05 -18.99 -9.22
CA ILE A 11 5.24 -18.71 -10.42
C ILE A 11 5.64 -19.69 -11.53
N PRO A 12 4.69 -20.46 -12.10
CA PRO A 12 4.99 -21.40 -13.18
C PRO A 12 5.65 -20.71 -14.38
N GLN A 13 6.67 -21.35 -14.97
CA GLN A 13 7.35 -20.81 -16.13
C GLN A 13 6.42 -20.46 -17.29
N PRO A 14 5.38 -21.28 -17.61
CA PRO A 14 4.41 -20.95 -18.66
C PRO A 14 3.68 -19.60 -18.43
N ASP A 15 3.43 -19.20 -17.17
CA ASP A 15 2.77 -17.93 -16.86
C ASP A 15 3.68 -16.73 -17.13
N ILE A 16 4.99 -16.89 -16.86
CA ILE A 16 6.01 -15.89 -17.21
C ILE A 16 6.15 -15.76 -18.73
N ASP A 17 6.14 -16.88 -19.42
CA ASP A 17 6.24 -16.92 -20.88
C ASP A 17 4.98 -16.32 -21.55
N ASP A 18 3.77 -16.60 -21.02
CA ASP A 18 2.51 -15.98 -21.46
C ASP A 18 2.53 -14.47 -21.29
N LEU A 19 3.02 -13.97 -20.14
CA LEU A 19 3.19 -12.53 -19.93
C LEU A 19 4.07 -11.89 -21.01
N ARG A 20 5.24 -12.48 -21.27
CA ARG A 20 6.17 -11.98 -22.31
C ARG A 20 5.55 -11.98 -23.70
N ASP A 21 4.84 -13.07 -24.02
CA ASP A 21 4.10 -13.21 -25.28
C ASP A 21 3.04 -12.13 -25.45
N ARG A 22 2.26 -11.85 -24.41
CA ARG A 22 1.21 -10.81 -24.40
C ARG A 22 1.80 -9.42 -24.54
N LEU A 23 2.91 -9.12 -23.85
CA LEU A 23 3.63 -7.85 -23.99
C LEU A 23 4.13 -7.65 -25.42
N THR A 24 4.68 -8.69 -26.05
CA THR A 24 5.17 -8.65 -27.43
C THR A 24 4.05 -8.42 -28.45
N ARG A 25 2.85 -8.98 -28.19
CA ARG A 25 1.67 -8.87 -29.07
C ARG A 25 0.71 -7.75 -28.67
N ALA A 26 1.14 -6.86 -27.77
CA ALA A 26 0.31 -5.79 -27.24
C ALA A 26 -0.23 -4.86 -28.35
N ARG A 27 -1.48 -4.47 -28.25
CA ARG A 27 -2.14 -3.54 -29.17
C ARG A 27 -2.04 -2.13 -28.61
N TRP A 28 -1.23 -1.32 -29.24
CA TRP A 28 -0.99 0.05 -28.80
C TRP A 28 -2.03 1.03 -29.34
N THR A 29 -2.47 1.97 -28.49
CA THR A 29 -3.22 3.14 -28.94
C THR A 29 -2.28 4.13 -29.58
N PRO A 30 -2.74 4.93 -30.57
CA PRO A 30 -1.96 6.05 -31.08
C PRO A 30 -1.67 7.08 -29.98
N ALA A 31 -0.45 7.62 -29.99
CA ALA A 31 -0.13 8.74 -29.12
C ALA A 31 -0.94 9.99 -29.50
N LEU A 32 -1.42 10.72 -28.51
CA LEU A 32 -2.06 12.02 -28.71
C LEU A 32 -0.98 13.11 -28.64
N PRO A 33 -0.73 13.86 -29.73
CA PRO A 33 0.28 14.91 -29.72
C PRO A 33 0.02 15.95 -28.62
N GLY A 34 1.03 16.25 -27.81
CA GLY A 34 0.96 17.25 -26.74
C GLY A 34 0.17 16.82 -25.50
N ALA A 35 -0.22 15.54 -25.39
CA ALA A 35 -0.95 15.06 -24.22
C ALA A 35 -0.03 14.84 -23.01
N GLU A 36 1.18 14.31 -23.24
CA GLU A 36 2.13 13.94 -22.17
C GLU A 36 1.41 13.24 -20.99
N TRP A 37 1.82 13.52 -19.75
CA TRP A 37 1.19 12.93 -18.56
C TRP A 37 -0.23 13.47 -18.26
N SER A 38 -0.66 14.56 -18.89
CA SER A 38 -1.97 15.17 -18.62
C SER A 38 -3.18 14.31 -19.03
N LYS A 39 -2.94 13.21 -19.75
CA LYS A 39 -3.99 12.26 -20.21
C LYS A 39 -3.69 10.81 -19.79
N GLY A 40 -2.93 10.64 -18.74
CA GLY A 40 -2.43 9.36 -18.29
C GLY A 40 -1.01 9.10 -18.78
N VAL A 41 -0.54 7.85 -18.64
CA VAL A 41 0.84 7.49 -18.98
C VAL A 41 1.11 7.70 -20.48
N PRO A 42 2.15 8.45 -20.87
CA PRO A 42 2.51 8.65 -22.26
C PRO A 42 2.81 7.33 -22.97
N VAL A 43 2.30 7.18 -24.20
CA VAL A 43 2.39 5.90 -24.95
C VAL A 43 3.83 5.46 -25.17
N ASP A 44 4.73 6.39 -25.48
CA ASP A 44 6.15 6.04 -25.73
C ASP A 44 6.85 5.61 -24.45
N TYR A 45 6.62 6.30 -23.33
CA TYR A 45 7.11 5.89 -22.01
C TYR A 45 6.60 4.50 -21.63
N LEU A 46 5.28 4.28 -21.77
CA LEU A 46 4.67 2.98 -21.45
C LEU A 46 5.24 1.85 -22.32
N ARG A 47 5.54 2.14 -23.61
CA ARG A 47 6.14 1.17 -24.53
C ARG A 47 7.56 0.80 -24.12
N GLU A 48 8.38 1.78 -23.74
CA GLU A 48 9.74 1.53 -23.24
C GLU A 48 9.71 0.69 -21.96
N LEU A 49 8.83 1.00 -21.03
CA LEU A 49 8.68 0.25 -19.77
C LEU A 49 8.15 -1.16 -20.03
N ALA A 50 7.21 -1.35 -20.96
CA ALA A 50 6.71 -2.68 -21.32
C ALA A 50 7.78 -3.52 -22.02
N GLN A 51 8.65 -2.91 -22.84
CA GLN A 51 9.80 -3.58 -23.44
C GLN A 51 10.83 -4.01 -22.39
N TYR A 52 11.11 -3.14 -21.42
CA TYR A 52 11.95 -3.48 -20.28
C TYR A 52 11.36 -4.65 -19.47
N TRP A 53 10.06 -4.64 -19.21
CA TRP A 53 9.36 -5.71 -18.50
C TRP A 53 9.44 -7.05 -19.25
N ALA A 54 9.30 -7.03 -20.58
CA ALA A 54 9.36 -8.25 -21.39
C ALA A 54 10.77 -8.86 -21.51
N ASN A 55 11.81 -8.01 -21.58
CA ASN A 55 13.15 -8.44 -22.04
C ASN A 55 14.25 -8.34 -20.99
N GLU A 56 14.15 -7.43 -20.04
CA GLU A 56 15.23 -7.10 -19.08
C GLU A 56 14.85 -7.42 -17.64
N PHE A 57 13.57 -7.24 -17.27
CA PHE A 57 13.07 -7.56 -15.93
C PHE A 57 13.16 -9.06 -15.66
N ASP A 58 13.91 -9.44 -14.62
CA ASP A 58 14.12 -10.84 -14.25
C ASP A 58 13.22 -11.22 -13.06
N TRP A 59 12.04 -11.79 -13.37
CA TRP A 59 11.13 -12.27 -12.35
C TRP A 59 11.79 -13.30 -11.42
N ARG A 60 12.63 -14.21 -11.92
CA ARG A 60 13.25 -15.24 -11.08
C ARG A 60 14.20 -14.65 -10.03
N LYS A 61 14.91 -13.58 -10.38
CA LYS A 61 15.72 -12.83 -9.41
C LYS A 61 14.84 -12.20 -8.34
N ILE A 62 13.74 -11.57 -8.72
CA ILE A 62 12.78 -10.96 -7.79
C ILE A 62 12.10 -12.02 -6.92
N GLU A 63 11.64 -13.12 -7.51
CA GLU A 63 11.04 -14.23 -6.77
C GLU A 63 12.01 -14.81 -5.71
N ALA A 64 13.29 -14.94 -6.05
CA ALA A 64 14.32 -15.36 -5.11
C ALA A 64 14.53 -14.36 -3.97
N GLU A 65 14.52 -13.04 -4.27
CA GLU A 65 14.60 -11.98 -3.28
C GLU A 65 13.39 -12.01 -2.32
N LEU A 66 12.19 -12.13 -2.85
CA LEU A 66 10.96 -12.21 -2.07
C LEU A 66 10.94 -13.43 -1.13
N ASN A 67 11.50 -14.54 -1.60
CA ASN A 67 11.58 -15.81 -0.88
C ASN A 67 12.72 -15.87 0.16
N GLN A 68 13.53 -14.83 0.29
CA GLN A 68 14.53 -14.75 1.38
C GLN A 68 13.88 -14.59 2.74
N PHE A 69 12.70 -13.99 2.80
CA PHE A 69 11.94 -13.82 4.04
C PHE A 69 10.98 -14.99 4.25
N PRO A 70 10.86 -15.50 5.50
CA PRO A 70 9.88 -16.54 5.81
C PRO A 70 8.46 -16.08 5.54
N GLN A 71 7.71 -16.86 4.75
CA GLN A 71 6.35 -16.56 4.33
C GLN A 71 5.39 -17.67 4.74
N PHE A 72 4.17 -17.27 5.05
CA PHE A 72 3.14 -18.16 5.55
C PHE A 72 1.78 -17.78 4.98
N VAL A 73 0.85 -18.74 5.07
CA VAL A 73 -0.57 -18.53 4.80
C VAL A 73 -1.39 -19.14 5.91
N THR A 74 -2.44 -18.44 6.31
CA THR A 74 -3.47 -18.95 7.23
C THR A 74 -4.84 -18.53 6.73
N GLU A 75 -5.90 -19.20 7.19
CA GLU A 75 -7.26 -18.82 6.87
C GLU A 75 -7.90 -18.11 8.06
N ILE A 76 -8.41 -16.88 7.84
CA ILE A 76 -9.14 -16.09 8.83
C ILE A 76 -10.47 -15.68 8.23
N GLN A 77 -11.58 -15.99 8.89
CA GLN A 77 -12.94 -15.75 8.40
C GLN A 77 -13.22 -16.36 7.00
N GLY A 78 -12.60 -17.51 6.70
CA GLY A 78 -12.71 -18.17 5.40
C GLY A 78 -11.89 -17.54 4.29
N GLN A 79 -11.04 -16.54 4.61
CA GLN A 79 -10.18 -15.85 3.66
C GLN A 79 -8.72 -16.28 3.86
N PRO A 80 -8.02 -16.72 2.80
CA PRO A 80 -6.59 -16.92 2.88
C PRO A 80 -5.87 -15.58 3.11
N ILE A 81 -5.02 -15.54 4.13
CA ILE A 81 -4.16 -14.41 4.48
C ILE A 81 -2.72 -14.86 4.35
N HIS A 82 -2.04 -14.34 3.33
CA HIS A 82 -0.61 -14.49 3.16
C HIS A 82 0.14 -13.42 3.93
N PHE A 83 1.23 -13.78 4.57
CA PHE A 83 2.07 -12.81 5.30
C PHE A 83 3.53 -13.27 5.39
N LYS A 84 4.43 -12.30 5.49
CA LYS A 84 5.79 -12.53 5.95
C LYS A 84 5.82 -12.45 7.48
N HIS A 85 6.56 -13.34 8.13
CA HIS A 85 6.81 -13.28 9.56
C HIS A 85 8.30 -13.40 9.81
N ILE A 86 8.95 -12.27 10.10
CA ILE A 86 10.40 -12.16 10.26
C ILE A 86 10.68 -11.89 11.74
N ARG A 87 11.29 -12.84 12.40
CA ARG A 87 11.64 -12.72 13.83
C ARG A 87 13.00 -12.05 13.97
N SER A 88 13.07 -11.06 14.85
CA SER A 88 14.34 -10.49 15.30
C SER A 88 15.15 -11.56 16.04
N GLU A 89 16.48 -11.44 15.98
CA GLU A 89 17.39 -12.23 16.83
C GLU A 89 17.25 -11.90 18.31
N ARG A 90 16.65 -10.75 18.65
CA ARG A 90 16.32 -10.35 20.01
C ARG A 90 14.96 -10.96 20.39
N PRO A 91 14.94 -11.94 21.34
CA PRO A 91 13.68 -12.59 21.71
C PRO A 91 12.64 -11.68 22.34
N ASP A 92 13.10 -10.57 22.93
CA ASP A 92 12.30 -9.52 23.62
C ASP A 92 11.95 -8.35 22.69
N ALA A 93 12.29 -8.42 21.41
CA ALA A 93 11.94 -7.37 20.45
C ALA A 93 10.41 -7.20 20.37
N PRO A 94 9.90 -5.97 20.33
CA PRO A 94 8.48 -5.74 20.15
C PRO A 94 8.02 -6.22 18.76
N ALA A 95 6.77 -6.65 18.67
CA ALA A 95 6.16 -7.00 17.39
C ALA A 95 5.70 -5.73 16.67
N LEU A 96 5.91 -5.68 15.34
CA LEU A 96 5.48 -4.59 14.46
C LEU A 96 4.72 -5.16 13.27
N LEU A 97 3.45 -4.78 13.15
CA LEU A 97 2.60 -5.06 12.01
C LEU A 97 2.83 -3.99 10.95
N LEU A 98 3.22 -4.40 9.73
CA LEU A 98 3.49 -3.49 8.61
C LEU A 98 2.40 -3.65 7.55
N LEU A 99 1.65 -2.57 7.31
CA LEU A 99 0.47 -2.54 6.45
C LEU A 99 0.71 -1.70 5.19
N HIS A 100 0.46 -2.30 4.06
CA HIS A 100 0.74 -1.70 2.75
C HIS A 100 -0.40 -0.83 2.21
N ASP A 101 -0.10 -0.06 1.17
CA ASP A 101 -1.03 0.67 0.31
C ASP A 101 -1.18 0.00 -1.07
N ASN A 102 -1.93 0.61 -1.96
CA ASN A 102 -2.09 0.23 -3.36
C ASN A 102 -2.03 1.47 -4.29
N PRO A 103 -1.16 1.44 -5.32
CA PRO A 103 -0.13 0.42 -5.63
C PRO A 103 1.01 0.35 -4.61
N GLY A 104 1.92 -0.59 -4.82
CA GLY A 104 3.05 -0.89 -3.94
C GLY A 104 2.87 -2.21 -3.21
N GLY A 105 1.66 -2.54 -2.77
CA GLY A 105 1.38 -3.77 -2.05
C GLY A 105 2.37 -3.99 -0.90
N ALA A 106 2.48 -5.22 -0.38
CA ALA A 106 3.48 -5.56 0.62
C ALA A 106 4.94 -5.45 0.09
N MET A 107 5.10 -5.23 -1.23
CA MET A 107 6.40 -4.98 -1.87
C MET A 107 6.87 -3.54 -1.64
N GLY A 108 5.96 -2.61 -1.44
CA GLY A 108 6.27 -1.24 -1.04
C GLY A 108 7.00 -1.12 0.29
N LEU A 109 7.03 -2.20 1.07
CA LEU A 109 7.70 -2.27 2.37
C LEU A 109 9.00 -3.09 2.34
N LEU A 110 9.37 -3.67 1.18
CA LEU A 110 10.45 -4.65 1.09
C LEU A 110 11.79 -4.10 1.59
N ASP A 111 12.12 -2.87 1.21
CA ASP A 111 13.42 -2.26 1.50
C ASP A 111 13.60 -1.86 2.98
N ILE A 112 12.52 -1.82 3.77
CA ILE A 112 12.59 -1.54 5.22
C ILE A 112 12.59 -2.83 6.07
N LEU A 113 12.33 -4.02 5.49
CA LEU A 113 12.15 -5.25 6.27
C LEU A 113 13.44 -5.70 6.96
N GLU A 114 14.53 -5.86 6.20
CA GLU A 114 15.80 -6.33 6.76
C GLU A 114 16.32 -5.39 7.85
N PRO A 115 16.42 -4.06 7.63
CA PRO A 115 16.86 -3.15 8.67
C PRO A 115 15.99 -3.17 9.93
N LEU A 116 14.65 -3.18 9.79
CA LEU A 116 13.73 -3.19 10.94
C LEU A 116 13.69 -4.53 11.67
N SER A 117 13.96 -5.64 10.99
CA SER A 117 13.97 -6.98 11.62
C SER A 117 15.05 -7.14 12.70
N ARG A 118 16.02 -6.26 12.76
CA ARG A 118 17.04 -6.22 13.82
C ARG A 118 16.45 -5.78 15.16
N ASP A 119 15.42 -4.95 15.11
CA ASP A 119 14.84 -4.29 16.27
C ASP A 119 13.42 -4.77 16.62
N PHE A 120 12.72 -5.38 15.63
CA PHE A 120 11.31 -5.78 15.73
C PHE A 120 11.07 -7.18 15.18
N HIS A 121 10.10 -7.90 15.77
CA HIS A 121 9.46 -9.01 15.10
C HIS A 121 8.46 -8.46 14.09
N LEU A 122 8.67 -8.69 12.79
CA LEU A 122 7.85 -8.10 11.73
C LEU A 122 6.77 -9.07 11.26
N VAL A 123 5.54 -8.56 11.14
CA VAL A 123 4.42 -9.25 10.49
C VAL A 123 3.93 -8.37 9.33
N VAL A 124 4.00 -8.89 8.10
CA VAL A 124 3.75 -8.12 6.87
C VAL A 124 2.73 -8.85 6.02
N PRO A 125 1.42 -8.71 6.29
CA PRO A 125 0.38 -9.35 5.52
C PRO A 125 0.13 -8.63 4.20
N PHE A 126 -0.30 -9.38 3.18
CA PHE A 126 -1.12 -8.79 2.12
C PHE A 126 -2.56 -8.61 2.62
N MET A 127 -3.17 -7.49 2.29
CA MET A 127 -4.59 -7.29 2.54
C MET A 127 -5.44 -8.34 1.83
N PRO A 128 -6.63 -8.69 2.35
CA PRO A 128 -7.55 -9.61 1.68
C PRO A 128 -7.79 -9.23 0.22
N GLY A 129 -7.55 -10.15 -0.70
CA GLY A 129 -7.70 -9.94 -2.13
C GLY A 129 -6.51 -9.26 -2.82
N PHE A 130 -5.43 -8.97 -2.10
CA PHE A 130 -4.20 -8.42 -2.67
C PHE A 130 -3.12 -9.48 -2.74
N GLY A 131 -2.31 -9.44 -3.80
CA GLY A 131 -1.17 -10.32 -3.98
C GLY A 131 -1.50 -11.78 -3.68
N PHE A 132 -0.78 -12.39 -2.75
CA PHE A 132 -0.97 -13.80 -2.41
C PHE A 132 -2.08 -14.07 -1.37
N SER A 133 -2.77 -13.04 -0.86
CA SER A 133 -3.99 -13.18 -0.04
C SER A 133 -5.25 -13.35 -0.91
N THR A 134 -5.15 -14.14 -1.96
CA THR A 134 -6.16 -14.38 -3.02
C THR A 134 -6.57 -15.85 -3.07
N PRO A 135 -7.75 -16.21 -3.64
CA PRO A 135 -8.80 -15.32 -4.11
C PRO A 135 -9.60 -14.68 -2.97
N LEU A 136 -10.35 -13.61 -3.26
CA LEU A 136 -11.40 -13.14 -2.34
C LEU A 136 -12.50 -14.19 -2.26
N THR A 137 -12.85 -14.58 -1.04
CA THR A 137 -13.90 -15.61 -0.78
C THR A 137 -15.27 -15.01 -0.49
N SER A 138 -15.33 -13.71 -0.24
CA SER A 138 -16.56 -12.97 0.04
C SER A 138 -16.41 -11.49 -0.29
N ILE A 139 -17.51 -10.76 -0.36
CA ILE A 139 -17.58 -9.30 -0.41
C ILE A 139 -17.61 -8.72 1.02
N GLY A 140 -17.55 -7.38 1.14
CA GLY A 140 -17.66 -6.67 2.41
C GLY A 140 -16.33 -6.60 3.16
N TRP A 141 -15.22 -6.49 2.44
CA TRP A 141 -13.87 -6.30 3.01
C TRP A 141 -13.63 -4.82 3.30
N THR A 142 -14.41 -4.30 4.26
CA THR A 142 -14.29 -2.92 4.76
C THR A 142 -13.08 -2.77 5.67
N VAL A 143 -12.64 -1.52 5.91
CA VAL A 143 -11.50 -1.22 6.78
C VAL A 143 -11.67 -1.84 8.18
N PRO A 144 -12.85 -1.75 8.85
CA PRO A 144 -13.03 -2.40 10.15
C PRO A 144 -12.87 -3.92 10.11
N ARG A 145 -13.33 -4.57 9.05
CA ARG A 145 -13.19 -6.02 8.91
C ARG A 145 -11.74 -6.43 8.68
N VAL A 146 -11.00 -5.69 7.88
CA VAL A 146 -9.57 -5.94 7.64
C VAL A 146 -8.78 -5.77 8.93
N ALA A 147 -9.05 -4.71 9.71
CA ALA A 147 -8.43 -4.49 11.01
C ALA A 147 -8.67 -5.65 11.97
N ALA A 148 -9.91 -6.14 12.08
CA ALA A 148 -10.25 -7.29 12.92
C ALA A 148 -9.49 -8.57 12.51
N VAL A 149 -9.34 -8.81 11.20
CA VAL A 149 -8.56 -9.96 10.68
C VAL A 149 -7.08 -9.85 11.06
N PHE A 150 -6.49 -8.67 11.00
CA PHE A 150 -5.10 -8.50 11.36
C PHE A 150 -4.87 -8.52 12.88
N ALA A 151 -5.83 -8.06 13.68
CA ALA A 151 -5.81 -8.27 15.11
C ALA A 151 -5.82 -9.77 15.47
N GLU A 152 -6.66 -10.57 14.78
CA GLU A 152 -6.69 -12.03 14.93
C GLU A 152 -5.39 -12.69 14.44
N LEU A 153 -4.79 -12.20 13.35
CA LEU A 153 -3.50 -12.70 12.87
C LEU A 153 -2.42 -12.54 13.94
N MET A 154 -2.36 -11.37 14.59
CA MET A 154 -1.40 -11.11 15.67
C MET A 154 -1.64 -12.02 16.89
N ASP A 155 -2.90 -12.31 17.23
CA ASP A 155 -3.26 -13.30 18.28
C ASP A 155 -2.75 -14.69 17.92
N ARG A 156 -2.98 -15.14 16.71
CA ARG A 156 -2.53 -16.46 16.23
C ARG A 156 -1.02 -16.64 16.27
N LEU A 157 -0.28 -15.53 16.11
CA LEU A 157 1.18 -15.50 16.22
C LEU A 157 1.68 -15.35 17.66
N GLY A 158 0.78 -15.16 18.63
CA GLY A 158 1.09 -15.05 20.05
C GLY A 158 1.53 -13.64 20.47
N TYR A 159 1.23 -12.61 19.69
CA TYR A 159 1.55 -11.23 20.02
C TYR A 159 0.37 -10.57 20.75
N GLU A 160 0.42 -10.54 22.08
CA GLU A 160 -0.59 -9.87 22.91
C GLU A 160 -0.56 -8.35 22.71
N ARG A 161 0.65 -7.77 22.57
CA ARG A 161 0.87 -6.35 22.30
C ARG A 161 1.77 -6.16 21.08
N PHE A 162 1.49 -5.13 20.29
CA PHE A 162 2.24 -4.84 19.07
C PHE A 162 2.15 -3.36 18.66
N GLY A 163 3.11 -2.91 17.86
CA GLY A 163 3.01 -1.66 17.11
C GLY A 163 2.42 -1.91 15.72
N ALA A 164 1.89 -0.87 15.09
CA ALA A 164 1.52 -0.94 13.69
C ALA A 164 2.07 0.25 12.91
N HIS A 165 2.56 -0.02 11.69
CA HIS A 165 2.92 1.00 10.70
C HIS A 165 2.10 0.77 9.43
N GLY A 166 1.63 1.86 8.80
CA GLY A 166 0.94 1.79 7.53
C GLY A 166 0.91 3.09 6.76
N GLY A 167 0.96 2.98 5.42
CA GLY A 167 0.76 4.09 4.50
C GLY A 167 -0.58 3.99 3.79
N GLY A 168 -1.21 5.13 3.45
CA GLY A 168 -2.44 5.18 2.67
C GLY A 168 -3.56 4.29 3.20
N GLY A 169 -3.94 3.26 2.45
CA GLY A 169 -4.90 2.24 2.91
C GLY A 169 -4.46 1.55 4.19
N GLY A 170 -3.15 1.26 4.34
CA GLY A 170 -2.56 0.71 5.56
C GLY A 170 -2.64 1.65 6.75
N ALA A 171 -2.56 2.97 6.53
CA ALA A 171 -2.77 3.97 7.59
C ALA A 171 -4.20 3.92 8.13
N ASN A 172 -5.20 3.81 7.23
CA ASN A 172 -6.60 3.67 7.63
C ASN A 172 -6.85 2.42 8.47
N VAL A 173 -6.27 1.28 8.07
CA VAL A 173 -6.35 0.02 8.84
C VAL A 173 -5.63 0.13 10.18
N SER A 174 -4.46 0.79 10.24
CA SER A 174 -3.73 1.02 11.48
C SER A 174 -4.53 1.86 12.48
N LEU A 175 -5.14 2.96 12.02
CA LEU A 175 -6.00 3.79 12.86
C LEU A 175 -7.24 3.03 13.33
N GLU A 176 -7.80 2.17 12.49
CA GLU A 176 -8.94 1.34 12.86
C GLU A 176 -8.58 0.27 13.90
N LEU A 177 -7.38 -0.34 13.82
CA LEU A 177 -6.84 -1.17 14.90
C LEU A 177 -6.76 -0.38 16.22
N GLY A 178 -6.34 0.90 16.14
CA GLY A 178 -6.30 1.80 17.30
C GLY A 178 -7.68 2.07 17.94
N ARG A 179 -8.77 1.91 17.18
CA ARG A 179 -10.14 2.01 17.71
C ARG A 179 -10.64 0.70 18.28
N GLN A 180 -10.34 -0.42 17.60
CA GLN A 180 -10.90 -1.73 17.94
C GLN A 180 -10.17 -2.41 19.12
N VAL A 181 -8.83 -2.28 19.17
CA VAL A 181 -8.00 -2.99 20.15
C VAL A 181 -6.93 -2.07 20.77
N PRO A 182 -7.30 -0.88 21.29
CA PRO A 182 -6.35 0.13 21.74
C PRO A 182 -5.42 -0.38 22.86
N GLU A 183 -5.89 -1.30 23.72
CA GLU A 183 -5.12 -1.87 24.83
C GLU A 183 -3.98 -2.78 24.36
N ARG A 184 -4.06 -3.27 23.12
CA ARG A 184 -3.04 -4.14 22.54
C ARG A 184 -1.95 -3.36 21.79
N LEU A 185 -2.19 -2.08 21.52
CA LEU A 185 -1.26 -1.30 20.70
C LEU A 185 -0.27 -0.51 21.55
N ILE A 186 1.01 -0.68 21.28
CA ILE A 186 2.09 0.11 21.89
C ILE A 186 2.24 1.48 21.20
N GLY A 187 1.77 1.62 19.97
CA GLY A 187 1.77 2.85 19.19
C GLY A 187 1.36 2.59 17.75
N LEU A 188 1.01 3.65 17.03
CA LEU A 188 0.73 3.67 15.60
C LEU A 188 1.69 4.62 14.89
N HIS A 189 2.20 4.22 13.74
CA HIS A 189 3.05 5.04 12.90
C HIS A 189 2.44 5.07 11.49
N VAL A 190 2.06 6.24 10.99
CA VAL A 190 1.31 6.34 9.74
C VAL A 190 1.86 7.41 8.81
N ASN A 191 1.76 7.17 7.51
CA ASN A 191 2.05 8.15 6.46
C ASN A 191 0.94 8.14 5.40
N ALA A 192 0.92 9.15 4.55
CA ALA A 192 -0.07 9.31 3.48
C ALA A 192 -1.54 9.15 3.98
N TYR A 193 -1.82 9.68 5.15
CA TYR A 193 -3.16 9.69 5.72
C TYR A 193 -3.91 10.93 5.25
N VAL A 194 -4.97 10.75 4.48
CA VAL A 194 -5.81 11.85 4.03
C VAL A 194 -6.96 12.03 5.03
N ALA A 195 -6.75 12.93 6.01
CA ALA A 195 -7.82 13.34 6.92
C ALA A 195 -8.88 14.15 6.15
N MET A 196 -10.15 13.77 6.31
CA MET A 196 -11.23 14.54 5.67
C MET A 196 -11.34 15.94 6.27
N PRO A 197 -11.57 16.99 5.44
CA PRO A 197 -11.82 18.33 5.94
C PRO A 197 -12.94 18.35 6.97
N GLY A 198 -12.73 19.05 8.08
CA GLY A 198 -13.77 19.39 9.05
C GLY A 198 -14.47 20.69 8.69
N GLU A 199 -15.34 21.18 9.59
CA GLU A 199 -15.96 22.51 9.46
C GLU A 199 -14.93 23.64 9.66
N ASP A 200 -13.76 23.32 10.22
CA ASP A 200 -12.69 24.24 10.60
C ASP A 200 -11.69 24.49 9.45
N VAL A 201 -12.20 24.87 8.28
CA VAL A 201 -11.36 25.26 7.13
C VAL A 201 -10.79 26.67 7.22
N GLU A 202 -11.27 27.48 8.19
CA GLU A 202 -10.73 28.82 8.41
C GLU A 202 -9.38 28.81 9.12
N GLY A 203 -8.50 29.75 8.76
CA GLY A 203 -7.19 29.93 9.39
C GLY A 203 -6.16 28.85 9.06
N LEU A 204 -6.30 28.19 7.91
CA LEU A 204 -5.24 27.32 7.37
C LEU A 204 -3.98 28.14 7.04
N THR A 205 -2.82 27.60 7.37
CA THR A 205 -1.53 28.15 6.96
C THR A 205 -1.36 28.09 5.44
N GLU A 206 -0.42 28.84 4.89
CA GLU A 206 -0.13 28.77 3.45
C GLU A 206 0.26 27.36 2.98
N ALA A 207 1.02 26.61 3.77
CA ALA A 207 1.38 25.23 3.50
C ALA A 207 0.13 24.30 3.51
N GLU A 208 -0.77 24.47 4.47
CA GLU A 208 -2.01 23.69 4.54
C GLU A 208 -2.96 24.03 3.38
N GLN A 209 -3.01 25.30 2.97
CA GLN A 209 -3.76 25.71 1.77
C GLN A 209 -3.19 25.07 0.50
N ALA A 210 -1.87 25.00 0.37
CA ALA A 210 -1.23 24.32 -0.76
C ALA A 210 -1.57 22.82 -0.78
N ARG A 211 -1.56 22.14 0.37
CA ARG A 211 -2.01 20.73 0.51
C ARG A 211 -3.47 20.56 0.08
N MET A 212 -4.35 21.45 0.53
CA MET A 212 -5.76 21.44 0.08
C MET A 212 -5.91 21.61 -1.43
N ALA A 213 -5.19 22.56 -2.02
CA ALA A 213 -5.24 22.77 -3.47
C ALA A 213 -4.73 21.54 -4.25
N THR A 214 -3.80 20.76 -3.68
CA THR A 214 -3.37 19.49 -4.25
C THR A 214 -4.48 18.44 -4.21
N VAL A 215 -5.17 18.31 -3.07
CA VAL A 215 -6.34 17.43 -2.94
C VAL A 215 -7.45 17.83 -3.91
N GLU A 216 -7.77 19.11 -4.02
CA GLU A 216 -8.80 19.60 -4.95
C GLU A 216 -8.48 19.26 -6.40
N ARG A 217 -7.24 19.48 -6.84
CA ARG A 217 -6.80 19.09 -8.20
C ARG A 217 -6.91 17.58 -8.42
N PHE A 218 -6.46 16.79 -7.46
CA PHE A 218 -6.60 15.35 -7.53
C PHE A 218 -8.06 14.90 -7.63
N MET A 219 -8.96 15.49 -6.86
CA MET A 219 -10.39 15.18 -6.92
C MET A 219 -11.01 15.55 -8.27
N GLN A 220 -10.52 16.61 -8.94
CA GLN A 220 -11.02 17.05 -10.24
C GLN A 220 -10.49 16.18 -11.40
N ASP A 221 -9.20 15.88 -11.42
CA ASP A 221 -8.52 15.30 -12.59
C ASP A 221 -7.96 13.89 -12.34
N GLY A 222 -7.61 13.51 -11.09
CA GLY A 222 -6.95 12.24 -10.75
C GLY A 222 -7.87 11.16 -10.18
N PHE A 223 -9.05 11.52 -9.69
CA PHE A 223 -9.91 10.62 -8.91
C PHE A 223 -10.73 9.61 -9.74
N GLY A 224 -10.65 9.68 -11.06
CA GLY A 224 -11.44 8.84 -11.99
C GLY A 224 -11.26 7.34 -11.77
N PHE A 225 -10.04 6.88 -11.44
CA PHE A 225 -9.75 5.48 -11.12
C PHE A 225 -10.55 4.99 -9.92
N ASN A 226 -10.65 5.81 -8.87
CA ASN A 226 -11.39 5.47 -7.64
C ASN A 226 -12.89 5.35 -7.94
N ILE A 227 -13.47 6.30 -8.69
CA ILE A 227 -14.88 6.26 -9.10
C ILE A 227 -15.17 4.98 -9.89
N MET A 228 -14.29 4.59 -10.83
CA MET A 228 -14.46 3.36 -11.61
C MET A 228 -14.43 2.12 -10.71
N MET A 229 -13.44 1.99 -9.85
CA MET A 229 -13.31 0.85 -8.93
C MET A 229 -14.45 0.82 -7.92
N SER A 230 -14.85 1.97 -7.36
CA SER A 230 -15.91 2.06 -6.35
C SER A 230 -17.30 1.78 -6.90
N THR A 231 -17.55 1.94 -8.20
CA THR A 231 -18.89 1.81 -8.79
C THR A 231 -19.05 0.61 -9.71
N ARG A 232 -18.01 0.20 -10.43
CA ARG A 232 -18.05 -0.88 -11.42
C ARG A 232 -16.76 -1.72 -11.37
N PRO A 233 -16.42 -2.31 -10.20
CA PRO A 233 -15.14 -3.00 -10.00
C PRO A 233 -14.93 -4.14 -11.01
N GLN A 234 -15.96 -4.94 -11.27
CA GLN A 234 -15.85 -6.09 -12.17
C GLN A 234 -15.67 -5.69 -13.64
N THR A 235 -16.19 -4.55 -14.05
CA THR A 235 -16.03 -4.07 -15.44
C THR A 235 -14.59 -3.79 -15.78
N ILE A 236 -13.87 -3.05 -14.92
CA ILE A 236 -12.46 -2.72 -15.15
C ILE A 236 -11.55 -3.93 -14.92
N ALA A 237 -11.91 -4.84 -14.02
CA ALA A 237 -11.15 -6.03 -13.69
C ALA A 237 -10.83 -6.89 -14.91
N HIS A 238 -11.81 -7.10 -15.82
CA HIS A 238 -11.58 -7.87 -17.03
C HIS A 238 -10.48 -7.29 -17.91
N SER A 239 -10.43 -5.96 -18.04
CA SER A 239 -9.41 -5.29 -18.84
C SER A 239 -8.03 -5.39 -18.21
N LEU A 240 -7.94 -5.21 -16.88
CA LEU A 240 -6.68 -5.24 -16.15
C LEU A 240 -6.11 -6.66 -16.02
N ASN A 241 -6.96 -7.68 -15.94
CA ASN A 241 -6.52 -9.07 -15.87
C ASN A 241 -6.17 -9.68 -17.24
N ASP A 242 -6.60 -9.07 -18.36
CA ASP A 242 -6.34 -9.61 -19.69
C ASP A 242 -5.24 -8.85 -20.45
N SER A 243 -5.01 -7.59 -20.12
CA SER A 243 -4.03 -6.74 -20.79
C SER A 243 -2.87 -6.35 -19.86
N PRO A 244 -1.66 -6.93 -20.01
CA PRO A 244 -0.52 -6.53 -19.20
C PRO A 244 -0.14 -5.06 -19.39
N ILE A 245 -0.27 -4.49 -20.59
CA ILE A 245 -0.03 -3.05 -20.80
C ILE A 245 -1.14 -2.18 -20.19
N GLY A 246 -2.38 -2.68 -20.14
CA GLY A 246 -3.46 -1.99 -19.45
C GLY A 246 -3.22 -1.93 -17.94
N LEU A 247 -2.82 -3.05 -17.33
CA LEU A 247 -2.44 -3.11 -15.92
C LEU A 247 -1.21 -2.25 -15.64
N LEU A 248 -0.18 -2.33 -16.50
CA LEU A 248 1.03 -1.52 -16.36
C LEU A 248 0.70 -0.02 -16.36
N ALA A 249 -0.10 0.44 -17.32
CA ALA A 249 -0.53 1.84 -17.40
C ALA A 249 -1.30 2.26 -16.15
N TRP A 250 -2.24 1.43 -15.70
CA TRP A 250 -3.09 1.69 -14.54
C TRP A 250 -2.30 1.87 -13.25
N VAL A 251 -1.29 1.03 -13.02
CA VAL A 251 -0.47 1.05 -11.80
C VAL A 251 0.59 2.15 -11.88
N VAL A 252 1.29 2.25 -13.01
CA VAL A 252 2.42 3.19 -13.17
C VAL A 252 1.96 4.64 -13.18
N GLU A 253 0.74 4.93 -13.66
CA GLU A 253 0.14 6.26 -13.52
C GLU A 253 0.16 6.73 -12.07
N LYS A 254 -0.20 5.85 -11.12
CA LYS A 254 -0.24 6.19 -9.69
C LYS A 254 1.14 6.28 -9.06
N PHE A 255 2.09 5.48 -9.51
CA PHE A 255 3.49 5.68 -9.14
C PHE A 255 4.01 7.06 -9.59
N GLY A 256 3.62 7.51 -10.79
CA GLY A 256 3.98 8.86 -11.26
C GLY A 256 3.27 9.99 -10.52
N GLU A 257 1.99 9.80 -10.19
CA GLU A 257 1.15 10.84 -9.60
C GLU A 257 1.42 11.06 -8.10
N TRP A 258 1.78 9.99 -7.37
CA TRP A 258 1.89 10.02 -5.91
C TRP A 258 3.31 9.88 -5.37
N SER A 259 4.31 9.80 -6.23
CA SER A 259 5.72 9.82 -5.83
C SER A 259 6.19 11.24 -5.46
N ASP A 260 7.47 11.36 -5.13
CA ASP A 260 8.13 12.64 -4.84
C ASP A 260 7.79 13.68 -5.91
N PRO A 261 7.20 14.82 -5.54
CA PRO A 261 6.80 15.86 -6.50
C PRO A 261 8.00 16.49 -7.26
N ALA A 262 9.23 16.28 -6.81
CA ALA A 262 10.44 16.68 -7.54
C ALA A 262 10.79 15.74 -8.70
N ALA A 263 10.26 14.51 -8.72
CA ALA A 263 10.48 13.55 -9.79
C ALA A 263 9.67 13.92 -11.03
N GLN A 264 10.30 13.90 -12.20
CA GLN A 264 9.63 14.12 -13.49
C GLN A 264 9.13 12.81 -14.11
N LEU A 265 9.79 11.70 -13.77
CA LEU A 265 9.44 10.35 -14.18
C LEU A 265 9.40 9.44 -12.95
N PRO A 266 8.51 8.43 -12.91
CA PRO A 266 8.36 7.54 -11.77
C PRO A 266 9.69 6.88 -11.32
N GLU A 267 10.54 6.48 -12.27
CA GLU A 267 11.83 5.83 -11.97
C GLU A 267 12.89 6.74 -11.36
N GLN A 268 12.67 8.04 -11.30
CA GLN A 268 13.54 8.95 -10.55
C GLN A 268 13.29 8.89 -9.04
N ALA A 269 12.10 8.45 -8.65
CA ALA A 269 11.71 8.25 -7.26
C ALA A 269 11.74 6.76 -6.87
N ILE A 270 11.26 5.87 -7.73
CA ILE A 270 11.10 4.44 -7.43
C ILE A 270 11.76 3.61 -8.55
N ALA A 271 12.68 2.73 -8.20
CA ALA A 271 13.35 1.87 -9.18
C ALA A 271 12.36 1.10 -10.06
N LYS A 272 12.62 1.01 -11.37
CA LYS A 272 11.78 0.29 -12.35
C LYS A 272 11.45 -1.12 -11.90
N ASP A 273 12.43 -1.85 -11.37
CA ASP A 273 12.23 -3.22 -10.88
C ASP A 273 11.24 -3.27 -9.71
N ARG A 274 11.20 -2.27 -8.82
CA ARG A 274 10.23 -2.21 -7.73
C ARG A 274 8.80 -1.98 -8.24
N MET A 275 8.61 -1.05 -9.15
CA MET A 275 7.31 -0.83 -9.82
C MET A 275 6.84 -2.08 -10.55
N LEU A 276 7.72 -2.69 -11.35
CA LEU A 276 7.40 -3.90 -12.11
C LEU A 276 7.21 -5.14 -11.22
N THR A 277 7.81 -5.18 -10.04
CA THR A 277 7.53 -6.23 -9.04
C THR A 277 6.08 -6.17 -8.60
N ASP A 278 5.56 -5.00 -8.25
CA ASP A 278 4.15 -4.84 -7.85
C ASP A 278 3.20 -5.21 -8.98
N VAL A 279 3.44 -4.67 -10.19
CA VAL A 279 2.64 -5.00 -11.39
C VAL A 279 2.67 -6.50 -11.71
N SER A 280 3.86 -7.14 -11.61
CA SER A 280 4.00 -8.57 -11.89
C SER A 280 3.25 -9.44 -10.87
N ILE A 281 3.28 -9.09 -9.58
CA ILE A 281 2.50 -9.79 -8.55
C ILE A 281 1.01 -9.67 -8.85
N GLN A 282 0.50 -8.47 -9.14
CA GLN A 282 -0.90 -8.28 -9.49
C GLN A 282 -1.29 -9.08 -10.74
N TRP A 283 -0.41 -9.13 -11.74
CA TRP A 283 -0.61 -9.91 -12.96
C TRP A 283 -0.68 -11.42 -12.68
N PHE A 284 0.34 -11.98 -12.05
CA PHE A 284 0.42 -13.43 -11.79
C PHE A 284 -0.62 -13.95 -10.82
N THR A 285 -1.10 -13.11 -9.92
CA THR A 285 -2.14 -13.47 -8.95
C THR A 285 -3.56 -13.13 -9.43
N GLY A 286 -3.70 -12.41 -10.54
CA GLY A 286 -5.01 -11.99 -11.08
C GLY A 286 -5.82 -11.11 -10.13
N THR A 287 -5.16 -10.30 -9.30
CA THR A 287 -5.80 -9.60 -8.18
C THR A 287 -6.41 -8.25 -8.52
N SER A 288 -6.32 -7.77 -9.76
CA SER A 288 -6.91 -6.46 -10.14
C SER A 288 -8.42 -6.37 -9.84
N GLY A 289 -9.14 -7.49 -10.00
CA GLY A 289 -10.58 -7.54 -9.70
C GLY A 289 -10.88 -7.45 -8.21
N SER A 290 -10.13 -8.16 -7.38
CA SER A 290 -10.29 -8.13 -5.91
C SER A 290 -9.81 -6.79 -5.33
N ILE A 291 -8.76 -6.20 -5.88
CA ILE A 291 -8.33 -4.84 -5.55
C ILE A 291 -9.46 -3.85 -5.85
N ALA A 292 -10.02 -3.87 -7.07
CA ALA A 292 -11.15 -3.01 -7.41
C ALA A 292 -12.37 -3.26 -6.50
N GLN A 293 -12.64 -4.52 -6.12
CA GLN A 293 -13.73 -4.86 -5.20
C GLN A 293 -13.50 -4.25 -3.80
N SER A 294 -12.27 -4.17 -3.32
CA SER A 294 -11.99 -3.53 -2.01
C SER A 294 -12.36 -2.05 -2.01
N TYR A 295 -12.11 -1.32 -3.10
CA TYR A 295 -12.56 0.07 -3.24
C TYR A 295 -14.08 0.19 -3.22
N HIS A 296 -14.77 -0.75 -3.89
CA HIS A 296 -16.23 -0.81 -3.85
C HIS A 296 -16.75 -1.05 -2.43
N ASP A 297 -16.19 -2.02 -1.72
CA ASP A 297 -16.60 -2.37 -0.37
C ASP A 297 -16.39 -1.19 0.61
N VAL A 298 -15.25 -0.50 0.51
CA VAL A 298 -14.97 0.69 1.32
C VAL A 298 -15.92 1.84 0.99
N ALA A 299 -16.16 2.11 -0.29
CA ALA A 299 -17.05 3.21 -0.70
C ALA A 299 -18.52 3.01 -0.29
N HIS A 300 -18.95 1.74 -0.18
CA HIS A 300 -20.32 1.37 0.19
C HIS A 300 -20.47 0.95 1.66
N ASP A 301 -19.42 1.06 2.46
CA ASP A 301 -19.51 0.88 3.92
C ASP A 301 -20.29 2.04 4.52
N PRO A 302 -21.45 1.80 5.17
CA PRO A 302 -22.22 2.87 5.81
C PRO A 302 -21.43 3.67 6.86
N GLY A 303 -20.41 3.04 7.47
CA GLY A 303 -19.54 3.67 8.46
C GLY A 303 -18.33 4.41 7.87
N ALA A 304 -18.06 4.27 6.56
CA ALA A 304 -16.84 4.84 5.95
C ALA A 304 -16.75 6.36 6.09
N TRP A 305 -17.86 7.04 5.90
CA TRP A 305 -17.97 8.51 5.82
C TRP A 305 -18.60 9.16 7.06
N GLY A 306 -18.98 8.33 8.05
CA GLY A 306 -19.53 8.80 9.31
C GLY A 306 -18.48 9.28 10.31
N PRO A 307 -18.90 9.95 11.39
CA PRO A 307 -18.01 10.29 12.50
C PRO A 307 -17.38 9.02 13.06
N LYS A 308 -16.08 9.07 13.34
CA LYS A 308 -15.34 7.97 13.97
C LYS A 308 -14.81 8.40 15.32
N ASP A 309 -14.76 7.47 16.26
CA ASP A 309 -14.11 7.72 17.54
C ASP A 309 -12.65 8.08 17.34
N ARG A 310 -12.18 9.03 18.14
CA ARG A 310 -10.78 9.45 18.13
C ARG A 310 -9.89 8.31 18.62
N VAL A 311 -8.85 8.01 17.87
CA VAL A 311 -7.82 7.03 18.29
C VAL A 311 -7.09 7.57 19.52
N THR A 312 -7.07 6.80 20.60
CA THR A 312 -6.42 7.18 21.88
C THR A 312 -4.98 6.71 21.97
N VAL A 313 -4.61 5.71 21.17
CA VAL A 313 -3.25 5.18 21.07
C VAL A 313 -2.28 6.26 20.60
N PRO A 314 -1.08 6.41 21.20
CA PRO A 314 -0.06 7.31 20.71
C PRO A 314 0.24 7.06 19.23
N THR A 315 0.10 8.09 18.40
CA THR A 315 0.25 7.97 16.95
C THR A 315 1.31 8.94 16.43
N ALA A 316 2.27 8.40 15.66
CA ALA A 316 3.20 9.19 14.85
C ALA A 316 2.63 9.40 13.47
N PHE A 317 2.63 10.63 12.98
CA PHE A 317 2.36 11.00 11.60
C PHE A 317 3.66 11.40 10.93
N VAL A 318 3.95 10.75 9.82
CA VAL A 318 5.12 11.04 8.98
C VAL A 318 4.64 11.58 7.64
N LEU A 319 5.09 12.76 7.31
CA LEU A 319 4.76 13.45 6.08
C LEU A 319 5.98 13.53 5.18
N SER A 320 5.81 13.09 3.95
CA SER A 320 6.77 13.34 2.86
C SER A 320 6.50 14.69 2.20
N ALA A 321 7.36 15.11 1.28
CA ALA A 321 7.15 16.35 0.51
C ALA A 321 5.83 16.36 -0.28
N GLY A 322 5.39 15.17 -0.75
CA GLY A 322 4.12 15.01 -1.48
C GLY A 322 2.89 14.76 -0.59
N ASP A 323 3.06 14.68 0.72
CA ASP A 323 1.95 14.37 1.65
C ASP A 323 0.99 15.55 1.79
N VAL A 324 -0.30 15.22 1.86
CA VAL A 324 -1.40 16.22 1.95
C VAL A 324 -2.09 16.23 3.32
N THR A 325 -1.58 15.49 4.31
CA THR A 325 -2.15 15.41 5.65
C THR A 325 -2.11 16.78 6.35
N ILE A 326 -3.22 17.20 6.93
CA ILE A 326 -3.34 18.45 7.69
C ILE A 326 -3.39 18.14 9.18
N ARG A 327 -2.46 18.71 9.93
CA ARG A 327 -2.20 18.39 11.33
C ARG A 327 -3.44 18.51 12.23
N ARG A 328 -4.17 19.60 12.15
CA ARG A 328 -5.36 19.81 12.99
C ARG A 328 -6.44 18.74 12.80
N TRP A 329 -6.58 18.22 11.58
CA TRP A 329 -7.53 17.15 11.30
C TRP A 329 -6.99 15.78 11.75
N ALA A 330 -5.69 15.54 11.62
CA ALA A 330 -5.07 14.37 12.19
C ALA A 330 -5.18 14.37 13.74
N GLU A 331 -5.04 15.51 14.40
CA GLU A 331 -5.22 15.67 15.86
C GLU A 331 -6.67 15.46 16.32
N ARG A 332 -7.64 15.80 15.46
CA ARG A 332 -9.05 15.45 15.68
C ARG A 332 -9.26 13.93 15.68
N ASP A 333 -8.64 13.24 14.70
CA ASP A 333 -8.88 11.83 14.42
C ASP A 333 -8.03 10.89 15.31
N ALA A 334 -6.87 11.35 15.81
CA ALA A 334 -5.93 10.54 16.58
C ALA A 334 -5.18 11.31 17.68
N ASN A 335 -4.58 10.56 18.61
CA ASN A 335 -3.65 11.08 19.60
C ASN A 335 -2.26 11.28 18.97
N VAL A 336 -2.01 12.43 18.36
CA VAL A 336 -0.74 12.77 17.71
C VAL A 336 0.35 12.94 18.76
N ALA A 337 1.18 11.92 18.92
CA ALA A 337 2.30 11.90 19.85
C ALA A 337 3.64 12.28 19.18
N ARG A 338 3.71 12.18 17.85
CA ARG A 338 4.85 12.60 17.03
C ARG A 338 4.36 13.12 15.69
N TRP A 339 5.02 14.16 15.19
CA TRP A 339 4.76 14.74 13.88
C TRP A 339 6.08 15.04 13.21
N THR A 340 6.39 14.31 12.13
CA THR A 340 7.64 14.44 11.39
C THR A 340 7.34 14.84 9.95
N GLU A 341 7.99 15.87 9.45
CA GLU A 341 7.88 16.32 8.05
C GLU A 341 9.24 16.17 7.37
N PHE A 342 9.27 15.49 6.23
CA PHE A 342 10.44 15.34 5.38
C PHE A 342 10.29 16.19 4.12
N ASP A 343 11.42 16.64 3.59
CA ASP A 343 11.51 17.50 2.41
C ASP A 343 11.59 16.75 1.09
N ARG A 344 11.44 15.42 1.12
CA ARG A 344 11.47 14.54 -0.05
C ARG A 344 10.52 13.36 0.12
N GLY A 345 10.30 12.64 -0.99
CA GLY A 345 9.41 11.47 -1.06
C GLY A 345 7.96 11.84 -1.28
N GLY A 346 7.18 10.86 -1.70
CA GLY A 346 5.75 10.92 -1.91
C GLY A 346 5.00 9.95 -0.99
N ALA A 347 3.86 9.44 -1.46
CA ALA A 347 3.04 8.50 -0.71
C ALA A 347 3.78 7.17 -0.45
N TYR A 348 4.71 6.79 -1.32
CA TYR A 348 5.49 5.55 -1.24
C TYR A 348 6.83 5.74 -0.52
N ILE A 349 6.86 6.55 0.52
CA ILE A 349 8.10 6.96 1.20
C ILE A 349 8.98 5.79 1.64
N ALA A 350 8.40 4.62 1.93
CA ALA A 350 9.16 3.41 2.26
C ALA A 350 9.93 2.80 1.07
N LEU A 351 9.53 3.13 -0.18
CA LEU A 351 10.26 2.80 -1.41
C LEU A 351 11.20 3.92 -1.85
N GLU A 352 10.79 5.17 -1.64
CA GLU A 352 11.46 6.35 -2.15
C GLU A 352 12.62 6.81 -1.26
N ALA A 353 12.44 6.69 0.06
CA ALA A 353 13.40 7.12 1.08
C ALA A 353 13.32 6.20 2.33
N PRO A 354 13.62 4.89 2.17
CA PRO A 354 13.44 3.90 3.24
C PRO A 354 14.18 4.24 4.53
N GLU A 355 15.35 4.86 4.44
CA GLU A 355 16.15 5.23 5.60
C GLU A 355 15.47 6.27 6.51
N LEU A 356 14.62 7.16 5.95
CA LEU A 356 13.87 8.13 6.73
C LEU A 356 12.79 7.42 7.56
N VAL A 357 12.04 6.52 6.92
CA VAL A 357 10.97 5.75 7.57
C VAL A 357 11.54 4.82 8.63
N ILE A 358 12.65 4.12 8.33
CA ILE A 358 13.33 3.24 9.29
C ILE A 358 13.74 4.01 10.53
N THR A 359 14.37 5.19 10.36
CA THR A 359 14.84 6.01 11.47
C THR A 359 13.66 6.49 12.31
N ASP A 360 12.60 7.01 11.68
CA ASP A 360 11.45 7.55 12.40
C ASP A 360 10.66 6.45 13.15
N ILE A 361 10.49 5.25 12.55
CA ILE A 361 9.89 4.09 13.22
C ILE A 361 10.71 3.71 14.46
N ARG A 362 12.04 3.61 14.36
CA ARG A 362 12.91 3.28 15.50
C ARG A 362 12.75 4.28 16.62
N GLU A 363 12.91 5.57 16.33
CA GLU A 363 12.80 6.64 17.31
C GLU A 363 11.42 6.69 17.97
N PHE A 364 10.37 6.43 17.22
CA PHE A 364 9.01 6.43 17.75
C PHE A 364 8.76 5.25 18.70
N PHE A 365 9.25 4.06 18.40
CA PHE A 365 9.01 2.85 19.19
C PHE A 365 10.08 2.58 20.25
N GLU A 366 11.26 3.21 20.19
CA GLU A 366 12.42 2.94 21.08
C GLU A 366 12.07 2.95 22.58
N ASN A 367 11.17 3.83 23.01
CA ASN A 367 10.80 4.01 24.41
C ASN A 367 9.36 3.58 24.71
N ARG A 368 8.79 2.69 23.91
CA ARG A 368 7.42 2.19 24.07
C ARG A 368 7.44 0.70 24.35
N PRO A 369 7.21 0.29 25.62
CA PRO A 369 7.24 -1.11 26.05
C PRO A 369 6.04 -1.92 25.55
#